data_5df1b55e3a72dac2765f7a6511571bb3
#
_entry.id   5df1b55e3a72dac2765f7a6511571bb3
#
_cell.length_a   1.000
_cell.length_b   1.000
_cell.length_c   1.000
_cell.angle_alpha   90.00
_cell.angle_beta   90.00
_cell.angle_gamma   90.00
#
_symmetry.space_group_name_H-M   'P 1'
#
loop_
_entity.id
_entity.type
_entity.pdbx_description
1 polymer ?
#
loop_
_entity_poly.entity_id
_entity_poly.type
_entity_poly.pdbx_seq_one_letter_code
_entity_poly.pdbx_strand_id
1 'polypeptide(L)'
;MPISFQIEPGTGIAIANCSGLLGRSDAEGGAEALWAIPGWSGKSAVWDFRDAQFDLTEAEIQATAQFILRHQPATPPSRVAFVTPGDVEFGLARMFEAFREDPRTEFRVFRCYDDAVHWAGSR
;
A
#
# COMPACT_ATOMS: atom_id res chain seq x y z
N MET A 1 14.13 8.88 4.59
CA MET A 1 12.76 8.37 4.78
C MET A 1 12.65 7.00 4.11
N PRO A 2 12.18 5.94 4.82
CA PRO A 2 12.01 4.62 4.22
C PRO A 2 10.89 4.56 3.17
N ILE A 3 9.98 5.53 3.18
CA ILE A 3 8.89 5.59 2.21
C ILE A 3 8.86 6.98 1.58
N SER A 4 8.89 7.02 0.25
CA SER A 4 8.75 8.25 -0.51
C SER A 4 7.68 8.06 -1.59
N PHE A 5 7.04 9.16 -2.00
CA PHE A 5 5.94 9.11 -2.95
C PHE A 5 6.24 9.89 -4.20
N GLN A 6 5.69 9.41 -5.33
CA GLN A 6 5.63 10.16 -6.57
C GLN A 6 4.27 9.93 -7.22
N ILE A 7 3.77 10.93 -7.92
CA ILE A 7 2.52 10.81 -8.67
C ILE A 7 2.88 10.56 -10.13
N GLU A 8 2.35 9.48 -10.69
CA GLU A 8 2.61 9.14 -12.08
C GLU A 8 1.82 10.08 -13.00
N PRO A 9 2.50 10.76 -13.95
CA PRO A 9 1.81 11.61 -14.91
C PRO A 9 0.84 10.79 -15.77
N GLY A 10 -0.29 11.37 -16.09
CA GLY A 10 -1.30 10.74 -16.95
C GLY A 10 -2.31 9.89 -16.19
N THR A 11 -1.87 8.98 -15.33
CA THR A 11 -2.79 8.13 -14.56
C THR A 11 -3.19 8.74 -13.23
N GLY A 12 -2.31 9.57 -12.64
CA GLY A 12 -2.52 10.13 -11.31
C GLY A 12 -2.31 9.14 -10.17
N ILE A 13 -1.78 7.96 -10.46
CA ILE A 13 -1.50 6.94 -9.44
C ILE A 13 -0.37 7.42 -8.53
N ALA A 14 -0.52 7.21 -7.22
CA ALA A 14 0.58 7.42 -6.29
C ALA A 14 1.46 6.17 -6.25
N ILE A 15 2.76 6.34 -6.42
CA ILE A 15 3.74 5.26 -6.26
C ILE A 15 4.49 5.50 -4.96
N ALA A 16 4.35 4.58 -4.01
CA ALA A 16 5.09 4.62 -2.76
C ALA A 16 6.34 3.75 -2.91
N ASN A 17 7.51 4.39 -2.90
CA ASN A 17 8.79 3.68 -2.99
C ASN A 17 9.26 3.39 -1.56
N CYS A 18 9.34 2.12 -1.21
CA CYS A 18 9.67 1.67 0.14
C CYS A 18 11.00 0.94 0.15
N SER A 19 11.80 1.16 1.20
CA SER A 19 13.11 0.51 1.35
C SER A 19 13.43 0.24 2.82
N GLY A 20 14.27 -0.77 3.05
CA GLY A 20 14.75 -1.14 4.38
C GLY A 20 13.73 -1.93 5.19
N LEU A 21 13.92 -1.94 6.51
CA LEU A 21 13.02 -2.63 7.42
C LEU A 21 11.84 -1.71 7.76
N LEU A 22 10.64 -2.20 7.52
CA LEU A 22 9.42 -1.45 7.76
C LEU A 22 8.65 -2.05 8.92
N GLY A 23 8.55 -1.29 10.02
CA GLY A 23 7.75 -1.65 11.17
C GLY A 23 6.36 -1.01 11.09
N ARG A 24 5.59 -1.20 12.17
CA ARG A 24 4.23 -0.70 12.24
C ARG A 24 4.15 0.82 12.09
N SER A 25 5.03 1.57 12.75
CA SER A 25 5.01 3.03 12.68
C SER A 25 5.33 3.54 11.27
N ASP A 26 6.20 2.85 10.54
CA ASP A 26 6.50 3.18 9.15
C ASP A 26 5.27 2.98 8.26
N ALA A 27 4.56 1.87 8.46
CA ALA A 27 3.37 1.55 7.68
C ALA A 27 2.24 2.54 7.95
N GLU A 28 1.98 2.84 9.21
CA GLU A 28 0.92 3.79 9.61
C GLU A 28 1.25 5.20 9.16
N GLY A 29 2.49 5.64 9.38
CA GLY A 29 2.95 6.96 8.94
C GLY A 29 2.96 7.10 7.43
N GLY A 30 3.31 6.04 6.71
CA GLY A 30 3.26 6.02 5.26
C GLY A 30 1.84 6.17 4.73
N ALA A 31 0.87 5.48 5.34
CA ALA A 31 -0.53 5.62 4.96
C ALA A 31 -1.03 7.06 5.18
N GLU A 32 -0.72 7.63 6.34
CA GLU A 32 -1.10 9.02 6.64
C GLU A 32 -0.48 10.01 5.65
N ALA A 33 0.79 9.80 5.30
CA ALA A 33 1.48 10.66 4.33
C ALA A 33 0.83 10.57 2.94
N LEU A 34 0.42 9.37 2.53
CA LEU A 34 -0.29 9.18 1.27
C LEU A 34 -1.62 9.95 1.26
N TRP A 35 -2.39 9.82 2.33
CA TRP A 35 -3.69 10.49 2.43
C TRP A 35 -3.57 12.01 2.44
N ALA A 36 -2.42 12.54 2.85
CA ALA A 36 -2.17 13.97 2.92
C ALA A 36 -1.74 14.58 1.58
N ILE A 37 -1.50 13.77 0.54
CA ILE A 37 -1.08 14.30 -0.77
C ILE A 37 -2.24 15.09 -1.38
N PRO A 38 -2.04 16.39 -1.69
CA PRO A 38 -3.10 17.22 -2.27
C PRO A 38 -3.61 16.68 -3.60
N GLY A 39 -4.93 16.59 -3.74
CA GLY A 39 -5.55 16.20 -5.00
C GLY A 39 -5.52 14.71 -5.32
N TRP A 40 -4.96 13.87 -4.43
CA TRP A 40 -4.86 12.44 -4.68
C TRP A 40 -6.10 11.64 -4.23
N SER A 41 -6.92 12.16 -3.35
CA SER A 41 -8.03 11.43 -2.73
C SER A 41 -8.87 10.62 -3.73
N GLY A 42 -9.15 9.37 -3.40
CA GLY A 42 -9.95 8.46 -4.23
C GLY A 42 -9.22 7.82 -5.40
N LYS A 43 -7.97 8.18 -5.65
CA LYS A 43 -7.17 7.61 -6.71
C LYS A 43 -6.44 6.35 -6.25
N SER A 44 -5.83 5.64 -7.19
CA SER A 44 -5.14 4.38 -6.90
C SER A 44 -3.72 4.61 -6.40
N ALA A 45 -3.17 3.61 -5.71
CA ALA A 45 -1.81 3.64 -5.19
C ALA A 45 -1.11 2.31 -5.43
N VAL A 46 0.19 2.37 -5.69
CA VAL A 46 1.07 1.19 -5.76
C VAL A 46 2.14 1.34 -4.68
N TRP A 47 2.22 0.36 -3.79
CA TRP A 47 3.25 0.31 -2.76
C TRP A 47 4.33 -0.65 -3.23
N ASP A 48 5.48 -0.10 -3.60
CA ASP A 48 6.60 -0.86 -4.13
C ASP A 48 7.53 -1.28 -2.99
N PHE A 49 7.44 -2.54 -2.59
CA PHE A 49 8.23 -3.11 -1.51
C PHE A 49 9.43 -3.94 -2.04
N ARG A 50 9.83 -3.77 -3.31
CA ARG A 50 10.92 -4.56 -3.87
C ARG A 50 12.23 -4.43 -3.10
N ASP A 51 12.48 -3.28 -2.48
CA ASP A 51 13.69 -3.00 -1.72
C ASP A 51 13.44 -2.97 -0.21
N ALA A 52 12.30 -3.48 0.24
CA ALA A 52 11.88 -3.43 1.64
C ALA A 52 11.68 -4.84 2.22
N GLN A 53 11.81 -4.92 3.54
CA GLN A 53 11.47 -6.10 4.31
C GLN A 53 10.49 -5.70 5.41
N PHE A 54 9.51 -6.53 5.68
CA PHE A 54 8.53 -6.27 6.73
C PHE A 54 9.05 -6.77 8.08
N ASP A 55 9.16 -5.85 9.03
CA ASP A 55 9.49 -6.14 10.42
C ASP A 55 8.21 -6.04 11.25
N LEU A 56 7.30 -6.99 11.01
CA LEU A 56 5.96 -6.97 11.58
C LEU A 56 5.56 -8.38 12.02
N THR A 57 5.03 -8.48 13.24
CA THR A 57 4.36 -9.69 13.70
C THR A 57 2.96 -9.77 13.09
N GLU A 58 2.34 -10.94 13.17
CA GLU A 58 0.95 -11.10 12.73
C GLU A 58 0.02 -10.13 13.45
N ALA A 59 0.19 -9.96 14.76
CA ALA A 59 -0.63 -9.03 15.55
C ALA A 59 -0.44 -7.59 15.08
N GLU A 60 0.79 -7.21 14.71
CA GLU A 60 1.07 -5.87 14.19
C GLU A 60 0.48 -5.65 12.81
N ILE A 61 0.48 -6.66 11.95
CA ILE A 61 -0.17 -6.60 10.64
C ILE A 61 -1.66 -6.37 10.80
N GLN A 62 -2.30 -7.13 11.71
CA GLN A 62 -3.72 -6.95 11.99
C GLN A 62 -4.00 -5.56 12.55
N ALA A 63 -3.18 -5.07 13.47
CA ALA A 63 -3.34 -3.75 14.07
C ALA A 63 -3.17 -2.63 13.02
N THR A 64 -2.22 -2.79 12.09
CA THR A 64 -2.00 -1.84 11.00
C THR A 64 -3.22 -1.79 10.07
N ALA A 65 -3.76 -2.95 9.71
CA ALA A 65 -4.97 -3.02 8.89
C ALA A 65 -6.15 -2.32 9.56
N GLN A 66 -6.34 -2.53 10.86
CA GLN A 66 -7.40 -1.88 11.61
C GLN A 66 -7.19 -0.37 11.72
N PHE A 67 -5.94 0.07 11.91
CA PHE A 67 -5.61 1.49 11.91
C PHE A 67 -6.03 2.16 10.60
N ILE A 68 -5.69 1.53 9.47
CA ILE A 68 -6.03 2.06 8.15
C ILE A 68 -7.54 2.15 7.97
N LEU A 69 -8.28 1.11 8.32
CA LEU A 69 -9.73 1.11 8.20
C LEU A 69 -10.39 2.21 9.05
N ARG A 70 -9.84 2.49 10.23
CA ARG A 70 -10.38 3.51 11.13
C ARG A 70 -10.06 4.94 10.73
N HIS A 71 -8.87 5.16 10.16
CA HIS A 71 -8.33 6.51 9.96
C HIS A 71 -8.32 6.95 8.50
N GLN A 72 -8.64 6.06 7.56
CA GLN A 72 -8.64 6.44 6.14
C GLN A 72 -9.67 7.53 5.86
N PRO A 73 -9.43 8.36 4.83
CA PRO A 73 -10.36 9.44 4.49
C PRO A 73 -11.72 8.92 4.02
N ALA A 74 -12.71 9.80 3.99
CA ALA A 74 -14.07 9.47 3.55
C ALA A 74 -14.10 8.93 2.11
N THR A 75 -13.18 9.40 1.26
CA THR A 75 -12.99 8.84 -0.08
C THR A 75 -11.70 8.02 -0.09
N PRO A 76 -11.79 6.70 0.16
CA PRO A 76 -10.61 5.84 0.17
C PRO A 76 -10.06 5.61 -1.24
N PRO A 77 -8.83 5.08 -1.37
CA PRO A 77 -8.28 4.75 -2.68
C PRO A 77 -9.16 3.78 -3.45
N SER A 78 -9.21 3.93 -4.77
CA SER A 78 -9.99 3.03 -5.64
C SER A 78 -9.35 1.65 -5.72
N ARG A 79 -8.04 1.62 -5.98
CA ARG A 79 -7.25 0.38 -6.05
C ARG A 79 -5.94 0.58 -5.30
N VAL A 80 -5.54 -0.45 -4.56
CA VAL A 80 -4.24 -0.49 -3.89
C VAL A 80 -3.53 -1.77 -4.30
N ALA A 81 -2.33 -1.62 -4.85
CA ALA A 81 -1.47 -2.74 -5.22
C ALA A 81 -0.23 -2.77 -4.34
N PHE A 82 0.14 -3.93 -3.84
CA PHE A 82 1.40 -4.18 -3.16
C PHE A 82 2.30 -4.98 -4.08
N VAL A 83 3.56 -4.58 -4.21
CA VAL A 83 4.57 -5.31 -5.00
C VAL A 83 5.56 -5.96 -4.04
N THR A 84 5.51 -7.28 -3.94
CA THR A 84 6.31 -8.07 -3.01
C THR A 84 6.86 -9.31 -3.73
N PRO A 85 8.04 -9.23 -4.37
CA PRO A 85 8.57 -10.36 -5.13
C PRO A 85 9.03 -11.53 -4.26
N GLY A 86 9.48 -11.27 -3.02
CA GLY A 86 9.94 -12.32 -2.11
C GLY A 86 8.78 -13.08 -1.47
N ASP A 87 9.00 -14.38 -1.20
CA ASP A 87 7.94 -15.25 -0.67
C ASP A 87 7.47 -14.82 0.72
N VAL A 88 8.38 -14.40 1.60
CA VAL A 88 8.03 -14.00 2.96
C VAL A 88 7.14 -12.76 2.94
N GLU A 89 7.58 -11.72 2.25
CA GLU A 89 6.83 -10.47 2.15
C GLU A 89 5.51 -10.67 1.40
N PHE A 90 5.50 -11.55 0.40
CA PHE A 90 4.27 -11.87 -0.32
C PHE A 90 3.23 -12.50 0.62
N GLY A 91 3.66 -13.45 1.45
CA GLY A 91 2.77 -14.08 2.44
C GLY A 91 2.24 -13.09 3.47
N LEU A 92 3.10 -12.19 3.96
CA LEU A 92 2.70 -11.16 4.92
C LEU A 92 1.73 -10.15 4.29
N ALA A 93 1.97 -9.78 3.03
CA ALA A 93 1.08 -8.89 2.30
C ALA A 93 -0.30 -9.51 2.07
N ARG A 94 -0.36 -10.82 1.77
CA ARG A 94 -1.63 -11.54 1.65
C ARG A 94 -2.38 -11.59 2.97
N MET A 95 -1.66 -11.71 4.08
CA MET A 95 -2.26 -11.64 5.42
C MET A 95 -2.87 -10.26 5.67
N PHE A 96 -2.14 -9.20 5.34
CA PHE A 96 -2.63 -7.83 5.46
C PHE A 96 -3.90 -7.63 4.61
N GLU A 97 -3.90 -8.15 3.39
CA GLU A 97 -5.07 -8.09 2.50
C GLU A 97 -6.32 -8.70 3.17
N ALA A 98 -6.15 -9.84 3.82
CA ALA A 98 -7.26 -10.52 4.50
C ALA A 98 -7.81 -9.71 5.67
N PHE A 99 -6.95 -9.02 6.43
CA PHE A 99 -7.38 -8.21 7.57
C PHE A 99 -7.97 -6.85 7.16
N ARG A 100 -7.65 -6.38 5.95
CA ARG A 100 -7.97 -5.03 5.50
C ARG A 100 -9.12 -5.02 4.48
N GLU A 101 -10.09 -5.83 4.64
CA GLU A 101 -11.19 -5.92 3.68
C GLU A 101 -12.08 -4.67 3.74
N ASP A 102 -12.21 -3.97 2.62
CA ASP A 102 -13.11 -2.83 2.46
C ASP A 102 -13.68 -2.87 1.04
N PRO A 103 -15.01 -3.01 0.87
CA PRO A 103 -15.60 -3.12 -0.46
C PRO A 103 -15.43 -1.89 -1.34
N ARG A 104 -15.02 -0.75 -0.77
CA ARG A 104 -14.79 0.47 -1.54
C ARG A 104 -13.43 0.51 -2.21
N THR A 105 -12.49 -0.37 -1.80
CA THR A 105 -11.13 -0.41 -2.33
C THR A 105 -10.84 -1.81 -2.85
N GLU A 106 -10.45 -1.92 -4.12
CA GLU A 106 -9.91 -3.16 -4.65
C GLU A 106 -8.44 -3.26 -4.23
N PHE A 107 -8.06 -4.39 -3.62
CA PHE A 107 -6.72 -4.60 -3.11
C PHE A 107 -6.13 -5.87 -3.74
N ARG A 108 -4.90 -5.80 -4.25
CA ARG A 108 -4.20 -6.95 -4.80
C ARG A 108 -2.72 -6.93 -4.46
N VAL A 109 -2.15 -8.12 -4.32
CA VAL A 109 -0.72 -8.31 -4.09
C VAL A 109 -0.10 -8.89 -5.35
N PHE A 110 0.98 -8.29 -5.81
CA PHE A 110 1.69 -8.65 -7.03
C PHE A 110 3.14 -8.99 -6.72
N ARG A 111 3.71 -9.86 -7.53
CA ARG A 111 5.16 -10.12 -7.51
C ARG A 111 5.90 -9.26 -8.52
N CYS A 112 5.21 -8.75 -9.54
CA CYS A 112 5.78 -7.97 -10.63
C CYS A 112 5.31 -6.53 -10.57
N TYR A 113 6.27 -5.59 -10.56
CA TYR A 113 5.98 -4.16 -10.50
C TYR A 113 5.13 -3.69 -11.69
N ASP A 114 5.50 -4.11 -12.90
CA ASP A 114 4.79 -3.67 -14.11
C ASP A 114 3.34 -4.11 -14.11
N ASP A 115 3.07 -5.34 -13.65
CA ASP A 115 1.71 -5.85 -13.54
C ASP A 115 0.88 -5.04 -12.54
N ALA A 116 1.50 -4.66 -11.42
CA ALA A 116 0.84 -3.86 -10.39
C ALA A 116 0.46 -2.47 -10.91
N VAL A 117 1.39 -1.80 -11.58
CA VAL A 117 1.16 -0.46 -12.14
C VAL A 117 0.08 -0.51 -13.21
N HIS A 118 0.14 -1.52 -14.08
CA HIS A 118 -0.87 -1.69 -15.14
C HIS A 118 -2.26 -1.88 -14.54
N TRP A 119 -2.38 -2.76 -13.55
CA TRP A 119 -3.67 -3.02 -12.90
C TRP A 119 -4.20 -1.78 -12.19
N ALA A 120 -3.35 -1.07 -11.45
CA ALA A 120 -3.76 0.11 -10.68
C ALA A 120 -4.20 1.25 -11.60
N GLY A 121 -3.61 1.37 -12.79
CA GLY A 121 -3.94 2.40 -13.76
C GLY A 121 -5.07 2.04 -14.70
N SER A 122 -5.53 0.79 -14.72
CA SER A 122 -6.60 0.36 -15.62
C SER A 122 -7.98 0.66 -15.01
N ARG A 123 -8.98 0.63 -15.84
CA ARG A 123 -10.37 0.89 -15.43
C ARG A 123 -11.27 -0.22 -15.89
#